data_f57b43d1ddb4cc75d0c9d0d2c4a42b69
#
_entry.id   f57b43d1ddb4cc75d0c9d0d2c4a42b69
#
_cell.length_a   1.000
_cell.length_b   1.000
_cell.length_c   1.000
_cell.angle_alpha   90.00
_cell.angle_beta   90.00
_cell.angle_gamma   90.00
#
_symmetry.space_group_name_H-M   'P 1'
#
loop_
_entity.id
_entity.type
_entity.pdbx_description
1 polymer ?
#
loop_
_entity_poly.entity_id
_entity_poly.type
_entity_poly.pdbx_seq_one_letter_code
_entity_poly.pdbx_strand_id
1 'polypeptide(L)'
;GWAVFVIATLTYLLTIGPSASLWDCAEFIACDYKLEIGHPPGAPFYMLVYNVISHLGGGPEHAAVLTNATSAVLSGLTILFLFWTITHMVRRVLSPKAHLGEQGLDPVGEVMTRGQAVAILGSGLVGSLVYTFSDSPWFSAVEAEVYAFSSLFTAVVFWLIFKWEERSKYERSDRWLILIAY
;
A
#
# COMPACT_ATOMS: atom_id res chain seq x y z
N GLY A 1 -10.53 -6.48 2.61
CA GLY A 1 -9.17 -5.99 2.29
C GLY A 1 -8.16 -7.13 2.18
N TRP A 2 -8.08 -7.99 3.20
CA TRP A 2 -7.05 -9.05 3.23
C TRP A 2 -7.13 -10.03 2.04
N ALA A 3 -8.31 -10.34 1.53
CA ALA A 3 -8.44 -11.19 0.35
C ALA A 3 -7.79 -10.56 -0.91
N VAL A 4 -8.00 -9.26 -1.14
CA VAL A 4 -7.36 -8.57 -2.27
C VAL A 4 -5.84 -8.44 -2.07
N PHE A 5 -5.38 -8.25 -0.83
CA PHE A 5 -3.96 -8.31 -0.49
C PHE A 5 -3.33 -9.64 -0.91
N VAL A 6 -3.95 -10.75 -0.51
CA VAL A 6 -3.45 -12.10 -0.83
C VAL A 6 -3.46 -12.33 -2.34
N ILE A 7 -4.53 -11.97 -3.04
CA ILE A 7 -4.62 -12.10 -4.50
C ILE A 7 -3.51 -11.29 -5.18
N ALA A 8 -3.36 -10.00 -4.84
CA ALA A 8 -2.35 -9.15 -5.43
C ALA A 8 -0.93 -9.65 -5.15
N THR A 9 -0.62 -9.91 -3.88
CA THR A 9 0.71 -10.36 -3.47
C THR A 9 1.09 -11.69 -4.13
N LEU A 10 0.18 -12.67 -4.16
CA LEU A 10 0.44 -13.95 -4.83
C LEU A 10 0.63 -13.76 -6.33
N THR A 11 -0.19 -12.93 -6.99
CA THR A 11 -0.05 -12.64 -8.41
C THR A 11 1.33 -12.06 -8.71
N TYR A 12 1.76 -11.05 -7.94
CA TYR A 12 3.05 -10.42 -8.12
C TYR A 12 4.21 -11.37 -7.83
N LEU A 13 4.17 -12.11 -6.70
CA LEU A 13 5.21 -13.07 -6.34
C LEU A 13 5.37 -14.21 -7.37
N LEU A 14 4.29 -14.64 -7.99
CA LEU A 14 4.33 -15.66 -9.04
C LEU A 14 4.89 -15.15 -10.39
N THR A 15 5.00 -13.83 -10.52
CA THR A 15 5.45 -13.15 -11.76
C THR A 15 6.71 -12.32 -11.60
N ILE A 16 7.34 -12.32 -10.42
CA ILE A 16 8.62 -11.64 -10.23
C ILE A 16 9.72 -12.21 -11.13
N GLY A 17 10.60 -11.34 -11.62
CA GLY A 17 11.82 -11.78 -12.30
C GLY A 17 12.78 -12.46 -11.32
N PRO A 18 13.46 -13.55 -11.72
CA PRO A 18 14.47 -14.20 -10.88
C PRO A 18 15.79 -13.40 -10.82
N SER A 19 15.94 -12.40 -11.67
CA SER A 19 17.13 -11.56 -11.81
C SER A 19 16.73 -10.10 -12.02
N ALA A 20 17.73 -9.25 -12.25
CA ALA A 20 17.50 -7.86 -12.62
C ALA A 20 16.76 -7.77 -13.96
N SER A 21 15.76 -6.90 -14.03
CA SER A 21 15.09 -6.50 -15.26
C SER A 21 15.83 -5.36 -15.95
N LEU A 22 15.21 -4.79 -17.00
CA LEU A 22 15.71 -3.60 -17.71
C LEU A 22 15.54 -2.34 -16.84
N TRP A 23 16.12 -1.23 -17.28
CA TRP A 23 16.11 0.07 -16.61
C TRP A 23 16.91 0.06 -15.30
N ASP A 24 16.41 0.76 -14.30
CA ASP A 24 17.11 1.05 -13.06
C ASP A 24 17.13 -0.13 -12.07
N CYS A 25 16.34 -1.18 -12.29
CA CYS A 25 16.22 -2.34 -11.42
C CYS A 25 17.58 -2.98 -11.10
N ALA A 26 18.45 -3.13 -12.11
CA ALA A 26 19.79 -3.69 -11.91
C ALA A 26 20.66 -2.80 -11.03
N GLU A 27 20.58 -1.48 -11.21
CA GLU A 27 21.27 -0.50 -10.39
C GLU A 27 20.77 -0.55 -8.94
N PHE A 28 19.46 -0.54 -8.73
CA PHE A 28 18.88 -0.63 -7.39
C PHE A 28 19.33 -1.89 -6.66
N ILE A 29 19.26 -3.07 -7.28
CA ILE A 29 19.72 -4.33 -6.67
C ILE A 29 21.21 -4.27 -6.30
N ALA A 30 22.06 -3.72 -7.17
CA ALA A 30 23.49 -3.62 -6.91
C ALA A 30 23.81 -2.61 -5.78
N CYS A 31 23.17 -1.43 -5.84
CA CYS A 31 23.32 -0.38 -4.84
C CYS A 31 22.75 -0.80 -3.48
N ASP A 32 21.60 -1.48 -3.46
CA ASP A 32 21.03 -2.03 -2.23
C ASP A 32 21.95 -3.02 -1.58
N TYR A 33 22.46 -3.99 -2.33
CA TYR A 33 23.33 -5.03 -1.78
C TYR A 33 24.65 -4.48 -1.24
N LYS A 34 25.27 -3.53 -1.94
CA LYS A 34 26.55 -2.93 -1.55
C LYS A 34 26.43 -1.70 -0.67
N LEU A 35 25.21 -1.21 -0.43
CA LEU A 35 24.92 0.07 0.23
C LEU A 35 25.65 1.24 -0.46
N GLU A 36 25.53 1.29 -1.77
CA GLU A 36 26.06 2.37 -2.61
C GLU A 36 24.98 3.42 -2.89
N ILE A 37 25.39 4.57 -3.40
CA ILE A 37 24.48 5.65 -3.78
C ILE A 37 24.11 5.45 -5.26
N GLY A 38 22.83 5.23 -5.54
CA GLY A 38 22.29 5.20 -6.91
C GLY A 38 22.24 6.59 -7.54
N HIS A 39 21.74 6.64 -8.79
CA HIS A 39 21.55 7.89 -9.52
C HIS A 39 20.66 8.90 -8.75
N PRO A 40 20.81 10.22 -8.97
CA PRO A 40 19.96 11.20 -8.27
C PRO A 40 18.46 10.97 -8.49
N PRO A 41 17.62 11.11 -7.44
CA PRO A 41 17.90 11.69 -6.13
C PRO A 41 18.42 10.72 -5.04
N GLY A 42 18.73 9.45 -5.36
CA GLY A 42 19.46 8.53 -4.49
C GLY A 42 18.65 7.69 -3.50
N ALA A 43 17.39 7.94 -3.24
CA ALA A 43 16.46 7.17 -2.39
C ALA A 43 17.08 6.51 -1.12
N PRO A 44 17.73 7.25 -0.19
CA PRO A 44 18.55 6.67 0.86
C PRO A 44 17.80 5.75 1.83
N PHE A 45 16.55 6.05 2.13
CA PHE A 45 15.75 5.20 3.02
C PHE A 45 15.40 3.86 2.36
N TYR A 46 15.06 3.88 1.08
CA TYR A 46 14.86 2.68 0.27
C TYR A 46 16.13 1.81 0.30
N MET A 47 17.30 2.39 -0.02
CA MET A 47 18.60 1.69 -0.03
C MET A 47 18.90 1.02 1.31
N LEU A 48 18.66 1.70 2.43
CA LEU A 48 18.90 1.14 3.76
C LEU A 48 18.01 -0.07 4.06
N VAL A 49 16.71 0.02 3.75
CA VAL A 49 15.75 -1.06 4.01
C VAL A 49 16.07 -2.27 3.12
N TYR A 50 16.29 -2.03 1.83
CA TYR A 50 16.55 -3.10 0.87
C TYR A 50 17.94 -3.72 1.05
N ASN A 51 18.94 -2.97 1.56
CA ASN A 51 20.22 -3.53 1.96
C ASN A 51 20.04 -4.63 3.02
N VAL A 52 19.28 -4.35 4.09
CA VAL A 52 19.01 -5.36 5.12
C VAL A 52 18.32 -6.58 4.52
N ILE A 53 17.32 -6.38 3.66
CA ILE A 53 16.54 -7.45 3.04
C ILE A 53 17.39 -8.29 2.09
N SER A 54 18.20 -7.67 1.24
CA SER A 54 19.05 -8.36 0.26
C SER A 54 20.07 -9.30 0.91
N HIS A 55 20.48 -9.00 2.15
CA HIS A 55 21.40 -9.84 2.92
C HIS A 55 20.73 -11.02 3.65
N LEU A 56 19.40 -11.05 3.75
CA LEU A 56 18.70 -12.17 4.41
C LEU A 56 18.88 -13.51 3.67
N GLY A 57 19.20 -13.47 2.39
CA GLY A 57 19.45 -14.66 1.57
C GLY A 57 20.84 -15.27 1.74
N GLY A 58 21.74 -14.66 2.51
CA GLY A 58 23.08 -15.16 2.80
C GLY A 58 24.10 -14.94 1.69
N GLY A 59 23.71 -14.55 0.47
CA GLY A 59 24.64 -14.31 -0.63
C GLY A 59 24.06 -13.44 -1.74
N PRO A 60 24.90 -12.87 -2.61
CA PRO A 60 24.49 -11.95 -3.68
C PRO A 60 23.58 -12.61 -4.72
N GLU A 61 23.65 -13.93 -4.87
CA GLU A 61 22.82 -14.72 -5.80
C GLU A 61 21.32 -14.65 -5.48
N HIS A 62 20.97 -14.33 -4.24
CA HIS A 62 19.57 -14.20 -3.80
C HIS A 62 19.08 -12.75 -3.74
N ALA A 63 19.98 -11.77 -3.88
CA ALA A 63 19.63 -10.36 -3.70
C ALA A 63 18.51 -9.91 -4.65
N ALA A 64 18.59 -10.25 -5.93
CA ALA A 64 17.58 -9.85 -6.92
C ALA A 64 16.19 -10.42 -6.58
N VAL A 65 16.10 -11.69 -6.24
CA VAL A 65 14.81 -12.33 -5.89
C VAL A 65 14.22 -11.72 -4.62
N LEU A 66 15.04 -11.45 -3.61
CA LEU A 66 14.58 -10.88 -2.34
C LEU A 66 14.09 -9.44 -2.50
N THR A 67 14.80 -8.62 -3.27
CA THR A 67 14.40 -7.22 -3.53
C THR A 67 13.14 -7.18 -4.39
N ASN A 68 13.03 -7.97 -5.46
CA ASN A 68 11.83 -8.07 -6.26
C ASN A 68 10.62 -8.59 -5.45
N ALA A 69 10.82 -9.64 -4.64
CA ALA A 69 9.76 -10.15 -3.76
C ALA A 69 9.31 -9.11 -2.72
N THR A 70 10.21 -8.28 -2.23
CA THR A 70 9.88 -7.18 -1.33
C THR A 70 8.97 -6.16 -2.02
N SER A 71 9.31 -5.75 -3.24
CA SER A 71 8.46 -4.86 -4.05
C SER A 71 7.06 -5.46 -4.25
N ALA A 72 6.97 -6.77 -4.51
CA ALA A 72 5.69 -7.48 -4.64
C ALA A 72 4.84 -7.42 -3.36
N VAL A 73 5.45 -7.63 -2.20
CA VAL A 73 4.75 -7.57 -0.90
C VAL A 73 4.31 -6.13 -0.58
N LEU A 74 5.16 -5.14 -0.79
CA LEU A 74 4.85 -3.73 -0.55
C LEU A 74 3.72 -3.24 -1.48
N SER A 75 3.74 -3.67 -2.74
CA SER A 75 2.65 -3.40 -3.68
C SER A 75 1.35 -4.07 -3.26
N GLY A 76 1.40 -5.31 -2.77
CA GLY A 76 0.24 -5.98 -2.18
C GLY A 76 -0.34 -5.22 -0.99
N LEU A 77 0.50 -4.68 -0.10
CA LEU A 77 0.07 -3.82 1.01
C LEU A 77 -0.56 -2.52 0.50
N THR A 78 -0.03 -1.94 -0.57
CA THR A 78 -0.65 -0.78 -1.25
C THR A 78 -2.09 -1.10 -1.67
N ILE A 79 -2.32 -2.27 -2.26
CA ILE A 79 -3.66 -2.73 -2.65
C ILE A 79 -4.59 -2.89 -1.43
N LEU A 80 -4.09 -3.37 -0.32
CA LEU A 80 -4.84 -3.47 0.94
C LEU A 80 -5.35 -2.09 1.40
N PHE A 81 -4.45 -1.11 1.47
CA PHE A 81 -4.80 0.25 1.89
C PHE A 81 -5.69 0.94 0.86
N LEU A 82 -5.49 0.70 -0.43
CA LEU A 82 -6.37 1.19 -1.49
C LEU A 82 -7.81 0.65 -1.33
N PHE A 83 -7.96 -0.64 -1.08
CA PHE A 83 -9.27 -1.24 -0.79
C PHE A 83 -9.95 -0.56 0.40
N TRP A 84 -9.21 -0.37 1.50
CA TRP A 84 -9.77 0.28 2.69
C TRP A 84 -10.13 1.74 2.43
N THR A 85 -9.33 2.45 1.65
CA THR A 85 -9.59 3.84 1.25
C THR A 85 -10.86 3.93 0.41
N ILE A 86 -11.00 3.10 -0.63
CA ILE A 86 -12.19 3.09 -1.50
C ILE A 86 -13.44 2.77 -0.68
N THR A 87 -13.40 1.70 0.12
CA THR A 87 -14.57 1.31 0.93
C THR A 87 -14.94 2.39 1.94
N HIS A 88 -13.97 3.08 2.52
CA HIS A 88 -14.20 4.21 3.41
C HIS A 88 -14.89 5.36 2.68
N MET A 89 -14.40 5.76 1.52
CA MET A 89 -14.99 6.86 0.72
C MET A 89 -16.41 6.54 0.27
N VAL A 90 -16.63 5.33 -0.26
CA VAL A 90 -17.98 4.91 -0.70
C VAL A 90 -18.96 4.87 0.46
N ARG A 91 -18.51 4.39 1.64
CA ARG A 91 -19.35 4.43 2.86
C ARG A 91 -19.77 5.84 3.23
N ARG A 92 -18.87 6.82 3.12
CA ARG A 92 -19.18 8.24 3.40
C ARG A 92 -20.23 8.79 2.43
N VAL A 93 -20.13 8.44 1.15
CA VAL A 93 -21.10 8.89 0.12
C VAL A 93 -22.47 8.27 0.35
N LEU A 94 -22.52 6.99 0.70
CA LEU A 94 -23.80 6.28 0.89
C LEU A 94 -24.46 6.52 2.25
N SER A 95 -23.71 6.98 3.25
CA SER A 95 -24.20 7.27 4.60
C SER A 95 -23.70 8.62 5.12
N PRO A 96 -24.05 9.74 4.47
CA PRO A 96 -23.51 11.06 4.83
C PRO A 96 -23.90 11.51 6.25
N LYS A 97 -25.08 11.11 6.74
CA LYS A 97 -25.58 11.47 8.08
C LYS A 97 -24.75 10.87 9.21
N ALA A 98 -24.17 9.70 9.01
CA ALA A 98 -23.31 9.05 9.99
C ALA A 98 -22.00 9.83 10.26
N HIS A 99 -21.60 10.72 9.36
CA HIS A 99 -20.39 11.53 9.47
C HIS A 99 -20.64 12.95 9.98
N LEU A 100 -21.83 13.51 9.79
CA LEU A 100 -22.11 14.91 10.16
C LEU A 100 -22.35 15.11 11.66
N GLY A 101 -22.43 14.02 12.45
CA GLY A 101 -22.49 14.08 13.91
C GLY A 101 -23.53 15.11 14.39
N GLU A 102 -24.76 15.05 13.84
CA GLU A 102 -25.87 15.77 14.45
C GLU A 102 -26.02 15.27 15.89
N GLN A 103 -25.89 16.23 16.80
CA GLN A 103 -25.87 16.03 18.24
C GLN A 103 -27.01 15.11 18.68
N GLY A 104 -26.65 13.93 19.19
CA GLY A 104 -27.57 13.11 19.96
C GLY A 104 -27.96 11.73 19.40
N LEU A 105 -27.53 11.35 18.24
CA LEU A 105 -27.74 9.98 17.75
C LEU A 105 -26.37 9.28 17.61
N ASP A 106 -26.17 8.27 18.43
CA ASP A 106 -25.06 7.34 18.30
C ASP A 106 -25.05 6.79 16.86
N PRO A 107 -23.89 6.75 16.18
CA PRO A 107 -23.78 6.18 14.83
C PRO A 107 -24.08 4.67 14.77
N VAL A 108 -24.43 4.07 15.90
CA VAL A 108 -24.77 2.64 16.06
C VAL A 108 -26.21 2.32 15.62
N GLY A 109 -27.05 3.31 15.32
CA GLY A 109 -28.49 3.10 15.08
C GLY A 109 -28.93 2.81 13.64
N GLU A 110 -28.15 3.15 12.61
CA GLU A 110 -28.51 2.82 11.22
C GLU A 110 -27.87 1.49 10.80
N VAL A 111 -28.67 0.44 10.82
CA VAL A 111 -28.27 -0.86 10.27
C VAL A 111 -28.02 -0.71 8.76
N MET A 112 -26.78 -0.86 8.35
CA MET A 112 -26.40 -0.82 6.95
C MET A 112 -27.19 -1.86 6.15
N THR A 113 -27.88 -1.43 5.09
CA THR A 113 -28.63 -2.33 4.23
C THR A 113 -27.72 -3.27 3.47
N ARG A 114 -28.22 -4.45 3.07
CA ARG A 114 -27.44 -5.39 2.23
C ARG A 114 -26.97 -4.75 0.93
N GLY A 115 -27.79 -3.90 0.31
CA GLY A 115 -27.44 -3.17 -0.91
C GLY A 115 -26.26 -2.21 -0.70
N GLN A 116 -26.24 -1.45 0.41
CA GLN A 116 -25.11 -0.58 0.77
C GLN A 116 -23.86 -1.40 1.03
N ALA A 117 -23.95 -2.51 1.76
CA ALA A 117 -22.80 -3.38 2.02
C ALA A 117 -22.19 -3.93 0.72
N VAL A 118 -23.04 -4.40 -0.21
CA VAL A 118 -22.59 -4.88 -1.53
C VAL A 118 -21.95 -3.76 -2.34
N ALA A 119 -22.53 -2.57 -2.35
CA ALA A 119 -21.97 -1.42 -3.06
C ALA A 119 -20.60 -1.03 -2.51
N ILE A 120 -20.43 -0.95 -1.17
CA ILE A 120 -19.17 -0.59 -0.51
C ILE A 120 -18.08 -1.62 -0.80
N LEU A 121 -18.38 -2.90 -0.52
CA LEU A 121 -17.39 -3.97 -0.70
C LEU A 121 -17.10 -4.24 -2.18
N GLY A 122 -18.10 -4.17 -3.03
CA GLY A 122 -17.98 -4.33 -4.48
C GLY A 122 -17.11 -3.23 -5.11
N SER A 123 -17.32 -1.97 -4.74
CA SER A 123 -16.49 -0.87 -5.22
C SER A 123 -15.03 -1.02 -4.78
N GLY A 124 -14.80 -1.40 -3.51
CA GLY A 124 -13.46 -1.69 -3.02
C GLY A 124 -12.79 -2.83 -3.79
N LEU A 125 -13.53 -3.93 -4.01
CA LEU A 125 -13.02 -5.08 -4.74
C LEU A 125 -12.68 -4.73 -6.20
N VAL A 126 -13.60 -4.12 -6.92
CA VAL A 126 -13.41 -3.74 -8.32
C VAL A 126 -12.27 -2.74 -8.45
N GLY A 127 -12.27 -1.64 -7.69
CA GLY A 127 -11.25 -0.61 -7.78
C GLY A 127 -9.85 -1.12 -7.45
N SER A 128 -9.70 -1.93 -6.39
CA SER A 128 -8.40 -2.49 -6.01
C SER A 128 -7.91 -3.54 -7.01
N LEU A 129 -8.77 -4.41 -7.55
CA LEU A 129 -8.37 -5.40 -8.54
C LEU A 129 -8.05 -4.77 -9.91
N VAL A 130 -8.80 -3.74 -10.33
CA VAL A 130 -8.44 -2.97 -11.54
C VAL A 130 -7.03 -2.40 -11.42
N TYR A 131 -6.69 -1.81 -10.27
CA TYR A 131 -5.35 -1.31 -10.03
C TYR A 131 -4.32 -2.46 -9.99
N THR A 132 -4.62 -3.58 -9.32
CA THR A 132 -3.73 -4.75 -9.25
C THR A 132 -3.32 -5.26 -10.63
N PHE A 133 -4.28 -5.33 -11.55
CA PHE A 133 -4.06 -5.89 -12.89
C PHE A 133 -3.80 -4.83 -13.98
N SER A 134 -3.55 -3.58 -13.59
CA SER A 134 -3.11 -2.54 -14.54
C SER A 134 -1.60 -2.67 -14.80
N ASP A 135 -1.17 -2.34 -16.02
CA ASP A 135 0.21 -2.55 -16.47
C ASP A 135 1.26 -1.85 -15.60
N SER A 136 1.11 -0.53 -15.38
CA SER A 136 2.12 0.25 -14.64
C SER A 136 2.31 -0.19 -13.19
N PRO A 137 1.25 -0.41 -12.38
CA PRO A 137 1.40 -0.96 -11.04
C PRO A 137 2.00 -2.36 -11.03
N TRP A 138 1.62 -3.22 -11.97
CA TRP A 138 2.16 -4.57 -12.08
C TRP A 138 3.66 -4.54 -12.36
N PHE A 139 4.09 -3.73 -13.34
CA PHE A 139 5.50 -3.59 -13.69
C PHE A 139 6.32 -3.19 -12.46
N SER A 140 5.90 -2.13 -11.76
CA SER A 140 6.58 -1.65 -10.54
C SER A 140 6.51 -2.62 -9.36
N ALA A 141 5.57 -3.56 -9.36
CA ALA A 141 5.39 -4.52 -8.29
C ALA A 141 6.31 -5.74 -8.41
N VAL A 142 6.77 -6.09 -9.62
CA VAL A 142 7.49 -7.35 -9.87
C VAL A 142 9.00 -7.17 -9.97
N GLU A 143 9.49 -5.95 -9.81
CA GLU A 143 10.90 -5.61 -9.90
C GLU A 143 11.36 -4.66 -8.79
N ALA A 144 12.67 -4.57 -8.55
CA ALA A 144 13.26 -3.71 -7.55
C ALA A 144 13.23 -2.25 -8.03
N GLU A 145 12.21 -1.53 -7.59
CA GLU A 145 11.97 -0.13 -7.92
C GLU A 145 11.45 0.64 -6.70
N VAL A 146 11.77 1.91 -6.65
CA VAL A 146 11.34 2.80 -5.55
C VAL A 146 9.83 3.02 -5.52
N TYR A 147 9.14 2.74 -6.62
CA TYR A 147 7.69 3.02 -6.77
C TYR A 147 6.81 2.16 -5.87
N ALA A 148 7.15 0.89 -5.65
CA ALA A 148 6.41 0.02 -4.71
C ALA A 148 6.44 0.60 -3.29
N PHE A 149 7.59 1.10 -2.88
CA PHE A 149 7.81 1.68 -1.56
C PHE A 149 7.07 3.03 -1.40
N SER A 150 7.22 3.95 -2.36
CA SER A 150 6.56 5.25 -2.35
C SER A 150 5.05 5.14 -2.45
N SER A 151 4.53 4.19 -3.23
CA SER A 151 3.10 3.92 -3.36
C SER A 151 2.50 3.43 -2.04
N LEU A 152 3.21 2.56 -1.31
CA LEU A 152 2.77 2.12 0.00
C LEU A 152 2.68 3.29 0.99
N PHE A 153 3.72 4.13 1.08
CA PHE A 153 3.67 5.31 1.96
C PHE A 153 2.50 6.22 1.61
N THR A 154 2.31 6.49 0.33
CA THR A 154 1.18 7.31 -0.14
C THR A 154 -0.15 6.69 0.30
N ALA A 155 -0.37 5.40 0.09
CA ALA A 155 -1.60 4.71 0.44
C ALA A 155 -1.84 4.69 1.97
N VAL A 156 -0.79 4.47 2.77
CA VAL A 156 -0.85 4.51 4.24
C VAL A 156 -1.20 5.91 4.72
N VAL A 157 -0.55 6.95 4.21
CA VAL A 157 -0.82 8.35 4.59
C VAL A 157 -2.27 8.73 4.28
N PHE A 158 -2.78 8.40 3.08
CA PHE A 158 -4.18 8.64 2.75
C PHE A 158 -5.14 7.93 3.72
N TRP A 159 -4.88 6.68 4.04
CA TRP A 159 -5.69 5.94 4.99
C TRP A 159 -5.64 6.54 6.41
N LEU A 160 -4.46 6.97 6.86
CA LEU A 160 -4.28 7.63 8.16
C LEU A 160 -5.03 8.97 8.23
N ILE A 161 -5.03 9.75 7.14
CA ILE A 161 -5.80 11.02 7.05
C ILE A 161 -7.29 10.74 7.28
N PHE A 162 -7.86 9.72 6.63
CA PHE A 162 -9.25 9.35 6.87
C PHE A 162 -9.51 8.88 8.30
N LYS A 163 -8.56 8.15 8.89
CA LYS A 163 -8.65 7.74 10.30
C LYS A 163 -8.56 8.91 11.27
N TRP A 164 -7.71 9.86 10.98
CA TRP A 164 -7.65 11.12 11.75
C TRP A 164 -8.96 11.89 11.63
N GLU A 165 -9.51 12.04 10.44
CA GLU A 165 -10.76 12.76 10.22
C GLU A 165 -11.94 12.12 10.96
N GLU A 166 -12.08 10.78 10.92
CA GLU A 166 -13.09 10.05 11.68
C GLU A 166 -13.02 10.34 13.20
N ARG A 167 -11.82 10.58 13.70
CA ARG A 167 -11.55 10.74 15.14
C ARG A 167 -11.24 12.16 15.56
N SER A 168 -11.25 13.12 14.64
CA SER A 168 -10.88 14.53 14.92
C SER A 168 -11.70 15.20 16.01
N LYS A 169 -12.91 14.70 16.26
CA LYS A 169 -13.81 15.20 17.32
C LYS A 169 -13.55 14.59 18.71
N TYR A 170 -12.68 13.57 18.81
CA TYR A 170 -12.39 12.91 20.08
C TYR A 170 -11.06 13.37 20.65
N GLU A 171 -10.93 13.30 21.99
CA GLU A 171 -9.67 13.58 22.68
C GLU A 171 -8.54 12.68 22.14
N ARG A 172 -7.34 13.26 22.01
CA ARG A 172 -6.13 12.57 21.50
C ARG A 172 -6.17 12.20 20.02
N SER A 173 -6.97 12.86 19.19
CA SER A 173 -6.97 12.69 17.73
C SER A 173 -5.59 13.01 17.10
N ASP A 174 -4.80 13.87 17.74
CA ASP A 174 -3.48 14.32 17.26
C ASP A 174 -2.45 13.20 17.09
N ARG A 175 -2.67 12.04 17.72
CA ARG A 175 -1.82 10.85 17.49
C ARG A 175 -1.77 10.41 16.03
N TRP A 176 -2.87 10.60 15.31
CA TRP A 176 -2.93 10.27 13.88
C TRP A 176 -2.12 11.24 13.04
N LEU A 177 -2.09 12.53 13.42
CA LEU A 177 -1.25 13.53 12.76
C LEU A 177 0.25 13.23 12.96
N ILE A 178 0.63 12.76 14.14
CA ILE A 178 2.01 12.35 14.41
C ILE A 178 2.39 11.18 13.49
N LEU A 179 1.52 10.15 13.36
CA LEU A 179 1.77 9.02 12.47
C LEU A 179 1.80 9.39 10.99
N ILE A 180 1.10 10.45 10.58
CA ILE A 180 1.12 10.98 9.22
C ILE A 180 2.44 11.72 8.93
N ALA A 181 2.97 12.40 9.94
CA ALA A 181 4.18 13.24 9.80
C ALA A 181 5.49 12.42 9.85
N TYR A 182 5.48 11.27 10.49
CA TYR A 182 6.62 10.35 10.59
C TYR A 182 6.60 9.25 9.53
#